data_7cd420e894270688844d0c6131b64c86
#
_entry.id   7cd420e894270688844d0c6131b64c86
#
_cell.length_a   1.000
_cell.length_b   1.000
_cell.length_c   1.000
_cell.angle_alpha   90.00
_cell.angle_beta   90.00
_cell.angle_gamma   90.00
#
_symmetry.space_group_name_H-M   'P 1'
#
loop_
_entity.id
_entity.type
_entity.pdbx_description
1 polymer ?
#
loop_
_entity_poly.entity_id
_entity_poly.type
_entity_poly.pdbx_seq_one_letter_code
_entity_poly.pdbx_strand_id
1 'polypeptide(L)'
;MAQFMALAHRNYDRFTEADFTPLLEGEAERARQLYAQGIFRAMWSRKDVPGAFILIEAETQDEAEGAVSSLPLASKGMLDIEFVIAIGPYRGFGPRG
;
A
#
# COMPACT_ATOMS: atom_id res chain seq x y z
N MET A 1 2.73 -5.79 17.37
CA MET A 1 2.07 -5.50 16.09
C MET A 1 2.60 -6.40 15.00
N ALA A 2 1.77 -6.70 14.01
CA ALA A 2 2.17 -7.50 12.88
C ALA A 2 2.52 -6.61 11.68
N GLN A 3 3.31 -7.16 10.77
CA GLN A 3 3.65 -6.47 9.54
C GLN A 3 3.00 -7.16 8.35
N PHE A 4 2.66 -6.37 7.36
CA PHE A 4 1.99 -6.83 6.14
C PHE A 4 2.64 -6.16 4.93
N MET A 5 2.65 -6.87 3.82
CA MET A 5 3.11 -6.33 2.56
C MET A 5 1.92 -6.23 1.62
N ALA A 6 1.71 -5.05 1.04
CA ALA A 6 0.67 -4.83 0.05
C ALA A 6 1.28 -4.52 -1.31
N LEU A 7 0.63 -5.00 -2.35
CA LEU A 7 1.01 -4.70 -3.73
C LEU A 7 -0.25 -4.24 -4.46
N ALA A 8 -0.13 -3.11 -5.15
CA ALA A 8 -1.25 -2.51 -5.84
C ALA A 8 -0.81 -1.97 -7.21
N HIS A 9 -1.74 -1.86 -8.13
CA HIS A 9 -1.51 -1.21 -9.41
C HIS A 9 -2.71 -0.35 -9.79
N ARG A 10 -2.45 0.70 -10.59
CA ARG A 10 -3.51 1.57 -11.11
C ARG A 10 -4.29 0.84 -12.19
N ASN A 11 -5.61 1.02 -12.18
CA ASN A 11 -6.49 0.37 -13.14
C ASN A 11 -6.61 1.23 -14.41
N TYR A 12 -5.70 1.02 -15.37
CA TYR A 12 -5.74 1.71 -16.66
C TYR A 12 -6.68 1.05 -17.66
N ASP A 13 -7.29 -0.09 -17.30
CA ASP A 13 -8.32 -0.70 -18.16
C ASP A 13 -9.61 0.12 -18.14
N ARG A 14 -9.88 0.80 -17.04
CA ARG A 14 -11.12 1.56 -16.84
C ARG A 14 -10.91 3.06 -16.73
N PHE A 15 -9.70 3.52 -16.44
CA PHE A 15 -9.40 4.93 -16.17
C PHE A 15 -8.19 5.36 -17.00
N THR A 16 -8.18 6.65 -17.35
CA THR A 16 -7.08 7.24 -18.13
C THR A 16 -6.16 8.04 -17.22
N GLU A 17 -4.99 8.43 -17.76
CA GLU A 17 -4.06 9.30 -17.02
C GLU A 17 -4.75 10.59 -16.55
N ALA A 18 -5.64 11.14 -17.39
CA ALA A 18 -6.37 12.36 -17.04
C ALA A 18 -7.28 12.16 -15.82
N ASP A 19 -7.77 10.93 -15.61
CA ASP A 19 -8.60 10.62 -14.44
C ASP A 19 -7.76 10.57 -13.17
N PHE A 20 -6.51 10.09 -13.26
CA PHE A 20 -5.62 9.97 -12.11
C PHE A 20 -5.01 11.31 -11.69
N THR A 21 -4.59 12.12 -12.65
CA THR A 21 -3.80 13.32 -12.38
C THR A 21 -4.37 14.21 -11.28
N PRO A 22 -5.68 14.57 -11.28
CA PRO A 22 -6.21 15.46 -10.24
C PRO A 22 -6.25 14.82 -8.85
N LEU A 23 -6.06 13.51 -8.74
CA LEU A 23 -6.15 12.80 -7.46
C LEU A 23 -4.79 12.48 -6.86
N LEU A 24 -3.70 12.68 -7.60
CA LEU A 24 -2.38 12.21 -7.16
C LEU A 24 -1.89 12.92 -5.90
N GLU A 25 -2.13 14.22 -5.75
CA GLU A 25 -1.69 14.93 -4.55
C GLU A 25 -2.47 14.46 -3.32
N GLY A 26 -3.79 14.25 -3.46
CA GLY A 26 -4.58 13.70 -2.36
C GLY A 26 -4.15 12.30 -1.97
N GLU A 27 -3.78 11.50 -2.96
CA GLU A 27 -3.25 10.16 -2.72
C GLU A 27 -1.94 10.23 -1.91
N ALA A 28 -1.01 11.08 -2.34
CA ALA A 28 0.26 11.27 -1.65
C ALA A 28 0.06 11.82 -0.23
N GLU A 29 -0.87 12.75 -0.07
CA GLU A 29 -1.18 13.32 1.25
C GLU A 29 -1.70 12.24 2.21
N ARG A 30 -2.59 11.36 1.74
CA ARG A 30 -3.10 10.27 2.58
C ARG A 30 -1.98 9.30 2.96
N ALA A 31 -1.10 8.98 2.00
CA ALA A 31 0.04 8.11 2.28
C ALA A 31 0.96 8.73 3.34
N ARG A 32 1.21 10.05 3.26
CA ARG A 32 2.01 10.75 4.26
C ARG A 32 1.36 10.72 5.64
N GLN A 33 0.03 10.83 5.71
CA GLN A 33 -0.70 10.74 6.98
C GLN A 33 -0.52 9.35 7.60
N LEU A 34 -0.67 8.30 6.81
CA LEU A 34 -0.51 6.93 7.29
C LEU A 34 0.94 6.64 7.71
N TYR A 35 1.90 7.23 7.01
CA TYR A 35 3.30 7.15 7.41
C TYR A 35 3.53 7.85 8.75
N ALA A 36 3.00 9.05 8.93
CA ALA A 36 3.14 9.81 10.17
C ALA A 36 2.52 9.08 11.35
N GLN A 37 1.45 8.34 11.13
CA GLN A 37 0.78 7.54 12.16
C GLN A 37 1.50 6.22 12.45
N GLY A 38 2.53 5.87 11.68
CA GLY A 38 3.27 4.63 11.85
C GLY A 38 2.59 3.41 11.23
N ILE A 39 1.53 3.62 10.46
CA ILE A 39 0.79 2.54 9.81
C ILE A 39 1.50 2.11 8.52
N PHE A 40 1.81 3.06 7.64
CA PHE A 40 2.68 2.79 6.49
C PHE A 40 4.11 3.00 6.95
N ARG A 41 4.90 1.91 7.01
CA ARG A 41 6.29 1.99 7.45
C ARG A 41 7.24 2.32 6.32
N ALA A 42 6.89 1.92 5.11
CA ALA A 42 7.64 2.20 3.89
C ALA A 42 6.70 2.07 2.69
N MET A 43 7.01 2.80 1.63
CA MET A 43 6.21 2.75 0.41
C MET A 43 7.12 3.01 -0.77
N TRP A 44 6.96 2.21 -1.81
CA TRP A 44 7.76 2.30 -3.03
C TRP A 44 6.87 2.38 -4.24
N SER A 45 7.30 3.14 -5.25
CA SER A 45 6.69 3.09 -6.58
C SER A 45 7.17 1.85 -7.31
N ARG A 46 6.25 1.18 -8.00
CA ARG A 46 6.62 0.04 -8.84
C ARG A 46 7.34 0.54 -10.09
N LYS A 47 8.25 -0.29 -10.61
CA LYS A 47 8.98 0.01 -11.84
C LYS A 47 8.41 -0.73 -13.05
N ASP A 48 7.60 -1.77 -12.82
CA ASP A 48 7.01 -2.57 -13.89
C ASP A 48 5.73 -1.95 -14.44
N VAL A 49 4.82 -1.53 -13.56
CA VAL A 49 3.57 -0.86 -13.91
C VAL A 49 3.31 0.25 -12.89
N PRO A 50 2.48 1.25 -13.22
CA PRO A 50 2.10 2.26 -12.22
C PRO A 50 1.39 1.61 -11.03
N GLY A 51 1.95 1.80 -9.85
CA GLY A 51 1.44 1.19 -8.63
C GLY A 51 2.39 1.37 -7.48
N ALA A 52 2.14 0.64 -6.40
CA ALA A 52 2.89 0.80 -5.16
C ALA A 52 3.13 -0.53 -4.46
N PHE A 53 4.24 -0.58 -3.76
CA PHE A 53 4.59 -1.62 -2.81
C PHE A 53 4.59 -0.96 -1.43
N ILE A 54 3.87 -1.53 -0.45
CA ILE A 54 3.68 -0.86 0.83
C ILE A 54 3.95 -1.83 1.97
N LEU A 55 4.80 -1.41 2.91
CA LEU A 55 5.02 -2.12 4.17
C LEU A 55 4.11 -1.51 5.22
N ILE A 56 3.24 -2.32 5.80
CA ILE A 56 2.20 -1.87 6.73
C ILE A 56 2.41 -2.52 8.08
N GLU A 57 2.20 -1.75 9.15
CA GLU A 57 2.19 -2.27 10.51
C GLU A 57 0.81 -2.09 11.09
N ALA A 58 0.18 -3.19 11.53
CA ALA A 58 -1.18 -3.18 12.03
C ALA A 58 -1.39 -4.34 13.00
N GLU A 59 -2.46 -4.27 13.78
CA GLU A 59 -2.79 -5.34 14.73
C GLU A 59 -3.39 -6.56 14.02
N THR A 60 -4.17 -6.32 12.97
CA THR A 60 -4.90 -7.38 12.28
C THR A 60 -4.82 -7.22 10.76
N GLN A 61 -5.15 -8.31 10.06
CA GLN A 61 -5.29 -8.31 8.60
C GLN A 61 -6.31 -7.26 8.15
N ASP A 62 -7.45 -7.18 8.82
CA ASP A 62 -8.51 -6.24 8.47
C ASP A 62 -8.05 -4.79 8.60
N GLU A 63 -7.29 -4.48 9.64
CA GLU A 63 -6.74 -3.13 9.80
C GLU A 63 -5.75 -2.78 8.69
N ALA A 64 -4.90 -3.74 8.31
CA ALA A 64 -3.94 -3.53 7.22
C ALA A 64 -4.67 -3.28 5.90
N GLU A 65 -5.68 -4.09 5.60
CA GLU A 65 -6.48 -3.92 4.38
C GLU A 65 -7.25 -2.60 4.40
N GLY A 66 -7.80 -2.23 5.55
CA GLY A 66 -8.51 -0.96 5.71
C GLY A 66 -7.62 0.25 5.47
N ALA A 67 -6.36 0.18 5.93
CA ALA A 67 -5.40 1.26 5.72
C ALA A 67 -5.13 1.48 4.24
N VAL A 68 -4.85 0.41 3.49
CA VAL A 68 -4.61 0.51 2.04
C VAL A 68 -5.86 0.99 1.33
N SER A 69 -7.01 0.46 1.70
CA SER A 69 -8.29 0.83 1.07
C SER A 69 -8.70 2.27 1.35
N SER A 70 -8.11 2.90 2.36
CA SER A 70 -8.38 4.30 2.67
C SER A 70 -7.67 5.29 1.74
N LEU A 71 -6.75 4.80 0.89
CA LEU A 71 -6.13 5.64 -0.13
C LEU A 71 -7.21 6.11 -1.10
N PRO A 72 -7.21 7.41 -1.49
CA PRO A 72 -8.25 7.93 -2.40
C PRO A 72 -8.45 7.13 -3.68
N LEU A 73 -7.36 6.69 -4.32
CA LEU A 73 -7.48 5.90 -5.53
C LEU A 73 -8.14 4.55 -5.26
N ALA A 74 -7.77 3.90 -4.15
CA ALA A 74 -8.35 2.62 -3.77
C ALA A 74 -9.85 2.76 -3.47
N SER A 75 -10.23 3.82 -2.74
CA SER A 75 -11.63 4.05 -2.37
C SER A 75 -12.51 4.34 -3.57
N LYS A 76 -11.93 4.80 -4.68
CA LYS A 76 -12.67 5.10 -5.92
C LYS A 76 -12.61 3.95 -6.93
N GLY A 77 -12.02 2.82 -6.58
CA GLY A 77 -11.88 1.68 -7.48
C GLY A 77 -10.85 1.89 -8.58
N MET A 78 -9.96 2.86 -8.42
CA MET A 78 -8.95 3.21 -9.42
C MET A 78 -7.59 2.55 -9.15
N LEU A 79 -7.42 1.98 -7.96
CA LEU A 79 -6.23 1.24 -7.56
C LEU A 79 -6.66 -0.17 -7.19
N ASP A 80 -6.13 -1.15 -7.92
CA ASP A 80 -6.41 -2.55 -7.66
C ASP A 80 -5.38 -3.07 -6.66
N ILE A 81 -5.85 -3.51 -5.51
CA ILE A 81 -4.99 -4.09 -4.47
C ILE A 81 -4.86 -5.57 -4.78
N GLU A 82 -3.67 -5.99 -5.22
CA GLU A 82 -3.43 -7.38 -5.64
C GLU A 82 -3.39 -8.32 -4.45
N PHE A 83 -2.72 -7.89 -3.38
CA PHE A 83 -2.70 -8.66 -2.14
C PHE A 83 -2.31 -7.77 -0.97
N VAL A 84 -2.69 -8.21 0.21
CA VAL A 84 -2.17 -7.73 1.49
C VAL A 84 -1.83 -8.98 2.28
N ILE A 85 -0.55 -9.24 2.49
CA ILE A 85 -0.06 -10.51 3.04
C ILE A 85 0.70 -10.25 4.33
N ALA A 86 0.39 -11.01 5.37
CA ALA A 86 1.16 -10.98 6.61
C ALA A 86 2.57 -11.52 6.35
N ILE A 87 3.57 -10.81 6.86
CA ILE A 87 4.97 -11.21 6.70
C ILE A 87 5.64 -11.28 8.07
N GLY A 88 6.76 -11.97 8.12
CA GLY A 88 7.56 -12.10 9.31
C GLY A 88 9.03 -12.21 8.95
N PRO A 89 9.92 -12.24 9.98
CA PRO A 89 11.36 -12.37 9.71
C PRO A 89 11.67 -13.67 8.99
N TYR A 90 12.60 -13.59 8.04
CA TYR A 90 13.12 -14.79 7.40
C TYR A 90 14.07 -15.48 8.39
N ARG A 91 13.79 -16.73 8.71
CA ARG A 91 14.50 -17.45 9.77
C ARG A 91 15.99 -17.59 9.50
N GLY A 92 16.38 -17.67 8.23
CA GLY A 92 17.76 -17.85 7.84
C GLY A 92 18.64 -16.61 8.03
N PHE A 93 18.05 -15.43 8.24
CA PHE A 93 18.81 -14.18 8.40
C PHE A 93 19.04 -13.81 9.86
N GLY A 94 18.31 -14.41 10.78
CA GLY A 94 18.45 -14.07 12.19
C GLY A 94 19.73 -14.63 12.81
N PRO A 95 20.13 -14.09 13.96
CA PRO A 95 21.27 -14.69 14.69
C PRO A 95 20.99 -16.14 14.98
N ARG A 96 22.05 -16.93 14.91
CA ARG A 96 22.01 -18.36 15.22
C ARG A 96 22.53 -18.56 16.64
N GLY A 97 21.67 -19.04 17.50
CA GLY A 97 22.17 -19.21 18.84
C GLY A 97 21.24 -19.96 19.71
#